data_c0feb1e38efb52c63997b8e8d527ac56
#
_entry.id   c0feb1e38efb52c63997b8e8d527ac56
#
_cell.length_a   1.000
_cell.length_b   1.000
_cell.length_c   1.000
_cell.angle_alpha   90.00
_cell.angle_beta   90.00
_cell.angle_gamma   90.00
#
_symmetry.space_group_name_H-M   'P 1'
#
loop_
_entity.id
_entity.type
_entity.pdbx_description
1 polymer ?
#
loop_
_entity_poly.entity_id
_entity_poly.type
_entity_poly.pdbx_seq_one_letter_code
_entity_poly.pdbx_strand_id
1 'polypeptide(L)'
;MPCSYSVTSEDTADFISTYSALPEQLSAMTGIECIDFVSRQFAVLHIPMDDLERPMNFSYYTYSAIPKLYSLLATDSMEASGILPASRIPAFGNQGQGVLIGFVDTGIDYQNPLFRKTDGSSRILGIWDQTLETGAPDPVNGFQALYGTQYSREEIDQALTAMKDAQY
;
A
#
# COMPACT_ATOMS: atom_id res chain seq x y z
N MET A 1 -0.99 17.54 19.13
CA MET A 1 0.28 18.02 18.55
C MET A 1 0.56 17.17 17.34
N PRO A 2 1.22 17.66 16.28
CA PRO A 2 1.63 16.79 15.20
C PRO A 2 2.57 15.72 15.77
N CYS A 3 2.43 14.51 15.27
CA CYS A 3 3.21 13.37 15.68
C CYS A 3 4.70 13.62 15.39
N SER A 4 5.58 13.33 16.35
CA SER A 4 7.03 13.54 16.19
C SER A 4 7.73 12.36 15.51
N TYR A 5 7.04 11.23 15.36
CA TYR A 5 7.57 10.03 14.71
C TYR A 5 7.38 10.09 13.20
N SER A 6 8.38 9.59 12.46
CA SER A 6 8.23 9.34 11.04
C SER A 6 7.38 8.10 10.82
N VAL A 7 6.61 8.06 9.75
CA VAL A 7 5.87 6.85 9.29
C VAL A 7 6.80 5.66 8.96
N THR A 8 8.11 5.92 8.85
CA THR A 8 9.15 4.92 8.60
C THR A 8 10.00 4.62 9.84
N SER A 9 9.60 5.13 11.03
CA SER A 9 10.35 4.90 12.26
C SER A 9 10.26 3.44 12.70
N GLU A 10 11.40 2.84 13.02
CA GLU A 10 11.46 1.52 13.64
C GLU A 10 11.23 1.56 15.16
N ASP A 11 11.15 2.76 15.75
CA ASP A 11 10.94 2.96 17.19
C ASP A 11 9.48 2.84 17.60
N THR A 12 8.56 2.78 16.64
CA THR A 12 7.12 2.66 16.89
C THR A 12 6.50 1.48 16.15
N ALA A 13 5.46 0.90 16.78
CA ALA A 13 4.53 0.01 16.10
C ALA A 13 3.26 0.78 15.75
N ASP A 14 2.81 0.67 14.52
CA ASP A 14 1.68 1.40 13.98
C ASP A 14 0.42 0.54 13.96
N PHE A 15 -0.65 1.04 14.57
CA PHE A 15 -1.94 0.36 14.63
C PHE A 15 -3.02 1.21 14.00
N ILE A 16 -3.76 0.63 13.07
CA ILE A 16 -4.96 1.28 12.52
C ILE A 16 -6.10 1.10 13.51
N SER A 17 -6.70 2.20 13.94
CA SER A 17 -7.89 2.20 14.80
C SER A 17 -9.07 2.87 14.13
N THR A 18 -10.25 2.31 14.32
CA THR A 18 -11.50 3.01 14.00
C THR A 18 -11.93 3.82 15.22
N TYR A 19 -12.39 5.05 14.99
CA TYR A 19 -12.88 5.90 16.06
C TYR A 19 -14.20 6.58 15.66
N SER A 20 -15.04 6.81 16.67
CA SER A 20 -16.30 7.59 16.54
C SER A 20 -16.34 8.77 17.48
N ALA A 21 -15.34 8.91 18.34
CA ALA A 21 -15.19 9.98 19.30
C ALA A 21 -14.50 11.21 18.69
N LEU A 22 -14.46 12.31 19.44
CA LEU A 22 -13.65 13.47 19.05
C LEU A 22 -12.14 13.11 19.14
N PRO A 23 -11.29 13.71 18.27
CA PRO A 23 -9.85 13.44 18.28
C PRO A 23 -9.18 13.55 19.66
N GLU A 24 -9.56 14.59 20.43
CA GLU A 24 -9.00 14.81 21.77
C GLU A 24 -9.40 13.70 22.75
N GLN A 25 -10.54 13.05 22.54
CA GLN A 25 -11.02 11.97 23.37
C GLN A 25 -10.29 10.67 23.06
N LEU A 26 -9.85 10.44 21.83
CA LEU A 26 -9.15 9.23 21.45
C LEU A 26 -7.82 9.08 22.20
N SER A 27 -7.03 10.15 22.27
CA SER A 27 -5.78 10.15 23.05
C SER A 27 -6.04 9.89 24.55
N ALA A 28 -7.06 10.53 25.12
CA ALA A 28 -7.43 10.30 26.53
C ALA A 28 -7.91 8.87 26.81
N MET A 29 -8.60 8.23 25.85
CA MET A 29 -9.11 6.87 26.00
C MET A 29 -8.04 5.80 25.80
N THR A 30 -7.11 6.02 24.87
CA THR A 30 -6.06 5.07 24.52
C THR A 30 -4.80 5.26 25.36
N GLY A 31 -4.56 6.44 25.90
CA GLY A 31 -3.30 6.83 26.55
C GLY A 31 -2.16 7.05 25.55
N ILE A 32 -2.47 7.08 24.25
CA ILE A 32 -1.49 7.28 23.17
C ILE A 32 -1.48 8.74 22.78
N GLU A 33 -0.30 9.35 22.79
CA GLU A 33 -0.13 10.77 22.47
C GLU A 33 0.08 11.00 20.97
N CYS A 34 0.68 10.05 20.27
CA CYS A 34 0.99 10.16 18.85
C CYS A 34 -0.07 9.47 18.00
N ILE A 35 -0.95 10.25 17.39
CA ILE A 35 -2.08 9.76 16.60
C ILE A 35 -2.18 10.58 15.32
N ASP A 36 -2.15 9.89 14.17
CA ASP A 36 -2.41 10.49 12.86
C ASP A 36 -3.82 10.17 12.39
N PHE A 37 -4.65 11.21 12.19
CA PHE A 37 -6.02 11.07 11.72
C PHE A 37 -6.05 11.01 10.19
N VAL A 38 -6.26 9.80 9.66
CA VAL A 38 -6.27 9.54 8.21
C VAL A 38 -7.61 9.91 7.57
N SER A 39 -8.71 9.73 8.30
CA SER A 39 -10.05 10.04 7.82
C SER A 39 -10.99 10.34 9.00
N ARG A 40 -12.29 10.54 8.71
CA ARG A 40 -13.31 10.69 9.77
C ARG A 40 -13.57 9.43 10.60
N GLN A 41 -13.05 8.29 10.18
CA GLN A 41 -13.31 6.99 10.81
C GLN A 41 -12.05 6.24 11.20
N PHE A 42 -10.89 6.61 10.63
CA PHE A 42 -9.64 5.88 10.80
C PHE A 42 -8.53 6.81 11.30
N ALA A 43 -7.78 6.31 12.25
CA ALA A 43 -6.56 6.92 12.75
C ALA A 43 -5.46 5.87 12.84
N VAL A 44 -4.21 6.30 12.71
CA VAL A 44 -3.01 5.49 12.98
C VAL A 44 -2.49 5.88 14.35
N LEU A 45 -2.33 4.90 15.21
CA LEU A 45 -1.79 5.04 16.56
C LEU A 45 -0.33 4.59 16.51
N HIS A 46 0.59 5.48 16.84
CA HIS A 46 2.03 5.19 16.88
C HIS A 46 2.41 4.88 18.33
N ILE A 47 2.67 3.60 18.61
CA ILE A 47 2.97 3.11 19.95
C ILE A 47 4.47 2.85 20.03
N PRO A 48 5.21 3.49 20.96
CA PRO A 48 6.61 3.19 21.17
C PRO A 48 6.85 1.70 21.39
N MET A 49 7.89 1.13 20.78
CA MET A 49 8.20 -0.30 20.91
C MET A 49 8.37 -0.74 22.36
N ASP A 50 8.95 0.11 23.20
CA ASP A 50 9.13 -0.15 24.65
C ASP A 50 7.78 -0.27 25.40
N ASP A 51 6.72 0.36 24.89
CA ASP A 51 5.39 0.31 25.50
C ASP A 51 4.60 -0.93 25.09
N LEU A 52 5.00 -1.67 24.06
CA LEU A 52 4.36 -2.93 23.65
C LEU A 52 4.51 -4.06 24.67
N GLU A 53 5.52 -3.99 25.54
CA GLU A 53 5.72 -4.97 26.62
C GLU A 53 4.74 -4.75 27.78
N ARG A 54 4.04 -3.62 27.83
CA ARG A 54 3.02 -3.33 28.83
C ARG A 54 1.69 -3.97 28.47
N PRO A 55 0.89 -4.38 29.47
CA PRO A 55 -0.46 -4.87 29.19
C PRO A 55 -1.29 -3.81 28.47
N MET A 56 -1.54 -4.01 27.17
CA MET A 56 -2.36 -3.13 26.37
C MET A 56 -3.84 -3.50 26.49
N ASN A 57 -4.70 -2.51 26.62
CA ASN A 57 -6.14 -2.73 26.58
C ASN A 57 -6.62 -2.79 25.13
N PHE A 58 -6.67 -3.98 24.55
CA PHE A 58 -7.10 -4.21 23.18
C PHE A 58 -8.59 -3.91 22.91
N SER A 59 -9.37 -3.54 23.92
CA SER A 59 -10.80 -3.21 23.73
C SER A 59 -11.03 -1.98 22.85
N TYR A 60 -10.01 -1.13 22.67
CA TYR A 60 -10.03 0.05 21.81
C TYR A 60 -9.52 -0.23 20.40
N TYR A 61 -8.98 -1.41 20.14
CA TYR A 61 -8.45 -1.79 18.84
C TYR A 61 -9.42 -2.76 18.17
N THR A 62 -9.73 -2.53 16.91
CA THR A 62 -10.45 -3.54 16.14
C THR A 62 -9.53 -4.71 15.85
N TYR A 63 -10.09 -5.90 15.69
CA TYR A 63 -9.30 -7.10 15.33
C TYR A 63 -8.49 -6.91 14.04
N SER A 64 -8.97 -6.08 13.12
CA SER A 64 -8.28 -5.73 11.88
C SER A 64 -7.05 -4.83 12.08
N ALA A 65 -6.97 -4.13 13.23
CA ALA A 65 -5.85 -3.24 13.54
C ALA A 65 -4.59 -4.01 13.99
N ILE A 66 -4.73 -5.27 14.39
CA ILE A 66 -3.59 -6.10 14.80
C ILE A 66 -2.87 -6.59 13.53
N PRO A 67 -1.56 -6.32 13.37
CA PRO A 67 -0.77 -6.80 12.25
C PRO A 67 -0.90 -8.32 12.08
N LYS A 68 -1.12 -8.77 10.85
CA LYS A 68 -1.25 -10.19 10.49
C LYS A 68 -0.19 -10.55 9.49
N LEU A 69 0.27 -11.79 9.57
CA LEU A 69 1.12 -12.36 8.54
C LEU A 69 0.26 -12.81 7.37
N TYR A 70 0.64 -12.39 6.17
CA TYR A 70 0.00 -12.77 4.92
C TYR A 70 0.96 -13.62 4.10
N SER A 71 0.41 -14.55 3.32
CA SER A 71 1.16 -15.35 2.35
C SER A 71 0.73 -14.99 0.93
N LEU A 72 1.54 -15.38 -0.06
CA LEU A 72 1.18 -15.20 -1.45
C LEU A 72 -0.11 -15.95 -1.78
N LEU A 73 -0.98 -15.31 -2.58
CA LEU A 73 -2.22 -15.93 -3.06
C LEU A 73 -1.91 -16.89 -4.20
N ALA A 74 -2.53 -18.08 -4.16
CA ALA A 74 -2.46 -19.07 -5.20
C ALA A 74 -3.62 -18.94 -6.21
N THR A 75 -3.48 -19.56 -7.39
CA THR A 75 -4.54 -19.64 -8.42
C THR A 75 -5.83 -20.27 -7.90
N ASP A 76 -5.73 -21.16 -6.92
CA ASP A 76 -6.87 -21.80 -6.27
C ASP A 76 -7.83 -20.79 -5.62
N SER A 77 -7.32 -19.67 -5.14
CA SER A 77 -8.13 -18.56 -4.59
C SER A 77 -8.99 -17.90 -5.67
N MET A 78 -8.49 -17.78 -6.90
CA MET A 78 -9.22 -17.22 -8.03
C MET A 78 -10.33 -18.14 -8.52
N GLU A 79 -10.11 -19.47 -8.44
CA GLU A 79 -11.12 -20.46 -8.77
C GLU A 79 -12.21 -20.51 -7.69
N ALA A 80 -11.83 -20.57 -6.43
CA ALA A 80 -12.75 -20.61 -5.29
C ALA A 80 -13.61 -19.34 -5.20
N SER A 81 -13.08 -18.18 -5.59
CA SER A 81 -13.82 -16.90 -5.62
C SER A 81 -14.75 -16.74 -6.82
N GLY A 82 -14.71 -17.67 -7.79
CA GLY A 82 -15.51 -17.62 -9.00
C GLY A 82 -15.01 -16.65 -10.07
N ILE A 83 -13.83 -16.06 -9.90
CA ILE A 83 -13.24 -15.10 -10.87
C ILE A 83 -12.97 -15.79 -12.21
N LEU A 84 -12.36 -16.98 -12.18
CA LEU A 84 -12.06 -17.74 -13.41
C LEU A 84 -13.34 -18.18 -14.16
N PRO A 85 -14.36 -18.76 -13.51
CA PRO A 85 -15.63 -19.04 -14.17
C PRO A 85 -16.30 -17.79 -14.75
N ALA A 86 -16.34 -16.68 -14.00
CA ALA A 86 -16.97 -15.44 -14.43
C ALA A 86 -16.29 -14.84 -15.68
N SER A 87 -14.96 -14.90 -15.76
CA SER A 87 -14.18 -14.39 -16.90
C SER A 87 -14.46 -15.14 -18.22
N ARG A 88 -15.00 -16.36 -18.15
CA ARG A 88 -15.33 -17.21 -19.29
C ARG A 88 -16.75 -16.98 -19.82
N ILE A 89 -17.56 -16.16 -19.17
CA ILE A 89 -18.93 -15.88 -19.61
C ILE A 89 -18.92 -14.79 -20.67
N PRO A 90 -19.30 -15.09 -21.95
CA PRO A 90 -19.22 -14.12 -23.04
C PRO A 90 -20.10 -12.89 -22.84
N ALA A 91 -21.19 -13.01 -22.07
CA ALA A 91 -22.10 -11.92 -21.77
C ALA A 91 -21.46 -10.84 -20.87
N PHE A 92 -20.40 -11.17 -20.14
CA PHE A 92 -19.60 -10.23 -19.36
C PHE A 92 -18.42 -9.69 -20.16
N GLY A 93 -18.61 -9.28 -21.40
CA GLY A 93 -17.58 -8.81 -22.33
C GLY A 93 -16.65 -7.70 -21.85
N ASN A 94 -16.77 -7.32 -20.59
CA ASN A 94 -15.92 -6.34 -19.92
C ASN A 94 -14.63 -7.01 -19.42
N GLN A 95 -13.56 -6.84 -20.19
CA GLN A 95 -12.21 -7.34 -19.84
C GLN A 95 -11.38 -6.33 -19.03
N GLY A 96 -12.04 -5.43 -18.31
CA GLY A 96 -11.38 -4.42 -17.47
C GLY A 96 -10.70 -3.29 -18.26
N GLN A 97 -11.00 -3.10 -19.54
CA GLN A 97 -10.43 -2.00 -20.30
C GLN A 97 -10.84 -0.65 -19.68
N GLY A 98 -9.86 0.21 -19.40
CA GLY A 98 -10.07 1.50 -18.76
C GLY A 98 -10.22 1.44 -17.23
N VAL A 99 -10.13 0.25 -16.62
CA VAL A 99 -10.13 0.10 -15.17
C VAL A 99 -8.71 0.22 -14.65
N LEU A 100 -8.53 1.08 -13.63
CA LEU A 100 -7.28 1.22 -12.90
C LEU A 100 -7.34 0.31 -11.66
N ILE A 101 -6.27 -0.46 -11.43
CA ILE A 101 -6.12 -1.31 -10.26
C ILE A 101 -4.89 -0.82 -9.48
N GLY A 102 -5.08 -0.52 -8.20
CA GLY A 102 -4.00 -0.23 -7.26
C GLY A 102 -3.60 -1.51 -6.50
N PHE A 103 -2.30 -1.71 -6.33
CA PHE A 103 -1.74 -2.79 -5.51
C PHE A 103 -0.92 -2.17 -4.39
N VAL A 104 -1.13 -2.64 -3.16
CA VAL A 104 -0.27 -2.38 -2.01
C VAL A 104 0.28 -3.74 -1.60
N ASP A 105 1.57 -3.95 -1.88
CA ASP A 105 2.22 -5.25 -1.71
C ASP A 105 3.73 -5.06 -1.44
N THR A 106 4.46 -6.14 -1.28
CA THR A 106 5.91 -6.19 -1.00
C THR A 106 6.77 -5.83 -2.21
N GLY A 107 6.19 -5.57 -3.37
CA GLY A 107 6.84 -5.18 -4.61
C GLY A 107 6.12 -5.71 -5.84
N ILE A 108 6.67 -5.39 -7.01
CA ILE A 108 6.15 -5.83 -8.31
C ILE A 108 7.30 -6.15 -9.26
N ASP A 109 7.21 -7.29 -9.94
CA ASP A 109 8.09 -7.60 -11.08
C ASP A 109 7.60 -6.83 -12.32
N TYR A 110 8.02 -5.57 -12.45
CA TYR A 110 7.63 -4.72 -13.58
C TYR A 110 8.14 -5.23 -14.93
N GLN A 111 9.10 -6.14 -14.93
CA GLN A 111 9.67 -6.75 -16.14
C GLN A 111 8.79 -7.87 -16.70
N ASN A 112 7.86 -8.38 -15.91
CA ASN A 112 6.99 -9.49 -16.31
C ASN A 112 6.17 -9.10 -17.55
N PRO A 113 6.17 -9.95 -18.61
CA PRO A 113 5.44 -9.68 -19.85
C PRO A 113 3.93 -9.44 -19.66
N LEU A 114 3.33 -9.95 -18.58
CA LEU A 114 1.91 -9.70 -18.26
C LEU A 114 1.60 -8.23 -17.98
N PHE A 115 2.58 -7.46 -17.55
CA PHE A 115 2.46 -6.01 -17.32
C PHE A 115 2.87 -5.17 -18.53
N ARG A 116 3.05 -5.79 -19.71
CA ARG A 116 3.39 -5.08 -20.96
C ARG A 116 2.22 -5.07 -21.93
N LYS A 117 2.17 -4.05 -22.75
CA LYS A 117 1.31 -3.97 -23.92
C LYS A 117 1.95 -4.72 -25.10
N THR A 118 1.18 -4.88 -26.16
CA THR A 118 1.66 -5.53 -27.40
C THR A 118 2.80 -4.78 -28.09
N ASP A 119 2.92 -3.47 -27.88
CA ASP A 119 4.02 -2.63 -28.38
C ASP A 119 5.28 -2.73 -27.48
N GLY A 120 5.20 -3.45 -26.38
CA GLY A 120 6.28 -3.65 -25.42
C GLY A 120 6.36 -2.58 -24.33
N SER A 121 5.55 -1.53 -24.38
CA SER A 121 5.47 -0.53 -23.33
C SER A 121 4.76 -1.07 -22.08
N SER A 122 4.98 -0.41 -20.94
CA SER A 122 4.39 -0.80 -19.66
C SER A 122 2.88 -0.55 -19.61
N ARG A 123 2.14 -1.46 -19.00
CA ARG A 123 0.76 -1.25 -18.56
C ARG A 123 0.68 -0.55 -17.21
N ILE A 124 1.79 -0.54 -16.46
CA ILE A 124 1.88 0.10 -15.14
C ILE A 124 1.92 1.61 -15.34
N LEU A 125 1.09 2.34 -14.61
CA LEU A 125 0.99 3.80 -14.67
C LEU A 125 1.99 4.50 -13.77
N GLY A 126 2.36 3.85 -12.69
CA GLY A 126 3.35 4.36 -11.74
C GLY A 126 3.61 3.33 -10.66
N ILE A 127 4.78 3.43 -10.05
CA ILE A 127 5.21 2.64 -8.89
C ILE A 127 5.63 3.61 -7.81
N TRP A 128 5.22 3.35 -6.59
CA TRP A 128 5.74 4.00 -5.41
C TRP A 128 6.50 2.97 -4.58
N ASP A 129 7.82 3.05 -4.63
CA ASP A 129 8.72 2.21 -3.84
C ASP A 129 8.98 2.88 -2.50
N GLN A 130 8.44 2.31 -1.44
CA GLN A 130 8.54 2.82 -0.07
C GLN A 130 9.85 2.42 0.63
N THR A 131 10.67 1.56 0.00
CA THR A 131 11.91 1.06 0.58
C THR A 131 13.13 1.93 0.25
N LEU A 132 13.02 2.79 -0.76
CA LEU A 132 14.10 3.64 -1.24
C LEU A 132 13.96 5.06 -0.72
N GLU A 133 14.83 5.48 0.16
CA GLU A 133 14.90 6.85 0.67
C GLU A 133 15.75 7.73 -0.24
N THR A 134 15.19 8.24 -1.32
CA THR A 134 15.90 9.16 -2.23
C THR A 134 15.58 10.64 -1.98
N GLY A 135 14.92 10.96 -0.89
CA GLY A 135 14.40 12.30 -0.58
C GLY A 135 12.91 12.45 -0.94
N ALA A 136 12.41 13.68 -0.97
CA ALA A 136 11.03 13.93 -1.40
C ALA A 136 10.88 13.53 -2.87
N PRO A 137 10.04 12.54 -3.18
CA PRO A 137 9.90 12.06 -4.55
C PRO A 137 9.24 13.10 -5.44
N ASP A 138 9.60 13.11 -6.71
CA ASP A 138 8.93 13.93 -7.70
C ASP A 138 7.46 13.50 -7.86
N PRO A 139 6.52 14.44 -8.07
CA PRO A 139 5.12 14.09 -8.26
C PRO A 139 4.90 13.22 -9.49
N VAL A 140 4.20 12.11 -9.33
CA VAL A 140 3.78 11.22 -10.42
C VAL A 140 2.27 11.27 -10.58
N ASN A 141 1.77 11.60 -11.76
CA ASN A 141 0.34 11.72 -12.05
C ASN A 141 -0.42 12.67 -11.08
N GLY A 142 0.25 13.73 -10.62
CA GLY A 142 -0.33 14.71 -9.69
C GLY A 142 -0.38 14.27 -8.22
N PHE A 143 0.17 13.10 -7.90
CA PHE A 143 0.36 12.63 -6.53
C PHE A 143 1.84 12.76 -6.15
N GLN A 144 2.09 13.33 -4.98
CA GLN A 144 3.42 13.41 -4.37
C GLN A 144 3.41 12.62 -3.06
N ALA A 145 4.19 11.55 -3.00
CA ALA A 145 4.38 10.79 -1.78
C ALA A 145 5.20 11.58 -0.76
N LEU A 146 5.03 11.28 0.52
CA LEU A 146 5.77 11.94 1.61
C LEU A 146 7.19 11.36 1.77
N TYR A 147 7.42 10.14 1.31
CA TYR A 147 8.68 9.40 1.42
C TYR A 147 8.77 8.36 0.29
N GLY A 148 9.90 7.67 0.22
CA GLY A 148 10.13 6.66 -0.82
C GLY A 148 10.47 7.27 -2.18
N THR A 149 10.40 6.47 -3.21
CA THR A 149 10.65 6.90 -4.59
C THR A 149 9.45 6.58 -5.46
N GLN A 150 9.03 7.54 -6.28
CA GLN A 150 7.96 7.36 -7.25
C GLN A 150 8.55 7.25 -8.66
N TYR A 151 8.02 6.31 -9.43
CA TYR A 151 8.39 6.10 -10.82
C TYR A 151 7.17 6.29 -11.71
N SER A 152 7.30 7.13 -12.72
CA SER A 152 6.31 7.32 -13.78
C SER A 152 6.33 6.15 -14.76
N ARG A 153 5.30 6.06 -15.62
CA ARG A 153 5.28 5.10 -16.73
C ARG A 153 6.47 5.31 -17.65
N GLU A 154 6.82 6.55 -17.95
CA GLU A 154 7.91 6.93 -18.83
C GLU A 154 9.27 6.42 -18.31
N GLU A 155 9.53 6.52 -17.03
CA GLU A 155 10.74 5.99 -16.38
C GLU A 155 10.76 4.46 -16.39
N ILE A 156 9.61 3.82 -16.15
CA ILE A 156 9.47 2.36 -16.26
C ILE A 156 9.75 1.89 -17.70
N ASP A 157 9.22 2.58 -18.71
CA ASP A 157 9.45 2.26 -20.11
C ASP A 157 10.92 2.47 -20.52
N GLN A 158 11.57 3.51 -20.00
CA GLN A 158 13.02 3.75 -20.20
C GLN A 158 13.84 2.60 -19.58
N ALA A 159 13.54 2.20 -18.35
CA ALA A 159 14.21 1.07 -17.71
C ALA A 159 14.03 -0.24 -18.49
N LEU A 160 12.82 -0.53 -18.98
CA LEU A 160 12.54 -1.70 -19.81
C LEU A 160 13.31 -1.68 -21.14
N THR A 161 13.52 -0.50 -21.72
CA THR A 161 14.29 -0.33 -22.97
C THR A 161 15.77 -0.55 -22.71
N ALA A 162 16.33 0.11 -21.69
CA ALA A 162 17.73 -0.02 -21.33
C ALA A 162 18.14 -1.47 -21.02
N MET A 163 17.24 -2.25 -20.44
CA MET A 163 17.50 -3.67 -20.17
C MET A 163 17.54 -4.52 -21.43
N LYS A 164 16.73 -4.21 -22.45
CA LYS A 164 16.80 -4.91 -23.76
C LYS A 164 18.16 -4.64 -24.41
N ASP A 165 18.60 -3.38 -24.37
CA ASP A 165 19.88 -2.99 -24.99
C ASP A 165 21.11 -3.58 -24.28
N ALA A 166 20.99 -3.89 -22.97
CA ALA A 166 22.05 -4.53 -22.20
C ALA A 166 22.15 -6.06 -22.42
N GLN A 167 21.16 -6.67 -23.07
CA GLN A 167 21.15 -8.12 -23.37
C GLN A 167 21.76 -8.45 -24.77
N TYR A 168 22.18 -7.46 -25.54
CA TYR A 168 22.90 -7.58 -26.80
C TYR A 168 24.35 -7.09 -26.67
#